data_3fded922e9f27a00ac95d37a751df4e3
#
_entry.id   3fded922e9f27a00ac95d37a751df4e3
#
_cell.length_a   1.000
_cell.length_b   1.000
_cell.length_c   1.000
_cell.angle_alpha   90.00
_cell.angle_beta   90.00
_cell.angle_gamma   90.00
#
_symmetry.space_group_name_H-M   'P 1'
#
loop_
_entity.id
_entity.type
_entity.pdbx_description
1 polymer ?
#
loop_
_entity_poly.entity_id
_entity_poly.type
_entity_poly.pdbx_seq_one_letter_code
_entity_poly.pdbx_strand_id
1 'polypeptide(L)'
;FWRMEKEGSEAAAEALKELGLDVTVTAQAASGESDVQGQETVMKAMSNGDYDAIMVAPISDSNLTAAIEAAQEKGIPMSYCNDKDANVDLPSVVADHKDTAELAAKWIAEKIGEEGQVAVVQGLPTAEAARLRTDCFVDYMTANYPNIEVVAQQNADWDRTKAKDVATTILKANPDVKAIYANNDTMAMGVLEAVK
;
A
#
# COMPACT_ATOMS: atom_id res chain seq x y z
N PHE A 1 -5.83 7.36 2.27
CA PHE A 1 -6.17 6.29 1.33
C PHE A 1 -7.39 5.50 1.83
N TRP A 2 -7.33 4.78 2.94
CA TRP A 2 -8.40 3.87 3.42
C TRP A 2 -9.76 4.55 3.66
N ARG A 3 -9.76 5.84 4.06
CA ARG A 3 -11.01 6.61 4.15
C ARG A 3 -11.66 6.78 2.78
N MET A 4 -10.87 7.00 1.72
CA MET A 4 -11.38 7.14 0.35
C MET A 4 -11.93 5.81 -0.19
N GLU A 5 -11.31 4.69 0.16
CA GLU A 5 -11.81 3.34 -0.16
C GLU A 5 -13.19 3.11 0.46
N LYS A 6 -13.35 3.46 1.74
CA LYS A 6 -14.64 3.38 2.44
C LYS A 6 -15.68 4.29 1.79
N GLU A 7 -15.36 5.57 1.60
CA GLU A 7 -16.26 6.54 0.97
C GLU A 7 -16.68 6.11 -0.45
N GLY A 8 -15.74 5.54 -1.23
CA GLY A 8 -16.02 4.99 -2.56
C GLY A 8 -16.95 3.78 -2.51
N SER A 9 -16.77 2.88 -1.56
CA SER A 9 -17.65 1.73 -1.36
C SER A 9 -19.06 2.15 -0.94
N GLU A 10 -19.18 3.14 -0.05
CA GLU A 10 -20.46 3.71 0.37
C GLU A 10 -21.18 4.42 -0.81
N ALA A 11 -20.43 5.17 -1.63
CA ALA A 11 -20.99 5.80 -2.83
C ALA A 11 -21.45 4.77 -3.89
N ALA A 12 -20.71 3.67 -4.04
CA ALA A 12 -21.12 2.57 -4.90
C ALA A 12 -22.43 1.90 -4.41
N ALA A 13 -22.58 1.71 -3.09
CA ALA A 13 -23.81 1.17 -2.51
C ALA A 13 -25.02 2.08 -2.78
N GLU A 14 -24.86 3.41 -2.66
CA GLU A 14 -25.94 4.35 -3.00
C GLU A 14 -26.29 4.30 -4.49
N ALA A 15 -25.30 4.24 -5.39
CA ALA A 15 -25.57 4.09 -6.82
C ALA A 15 -26.30 2.78 -7.16
N LEU A 16 -25.98 1.68 -6.46
CA LEU A 16 -26.66 0.38 -6.63
C LEU A 16 -28.11 0.42 -6.17
N LYS A 17 -28.45 1.20 -5.13
CA LYS A 17 -29.84 1.40 -4.70
C LYS A 17 -30.70 2.06 -5.78
N GLU A 18 -30.15 3.00 -6.55
CA GLU A 18 -30.84 3.61 -7.69
C GLU A 18 -31.19 2.58 -8.78
N LEU A 19 -30.41 1.49 -8.86
CA LEU A 19 -30.67 0.35 -9.76
C LEU A 19 -31.60 -0.71 -9.14
N GLY A 20 -32.15 -0.48 -7.96
CA GLY A 20 -33.05 -1.38 -7.25
C GLY A 20 -32.35 -2.48 -6.44
N LEU A 21 -31.04 -2.36 -6.21
CA LEU A 21 -30.27 -3.28 -5.38
C LEU A 21 -30.07 -2.67 -3.98
N ASP A 22 -30.56 -3.36 -2.96
CA ASP A 22 -30.40 -2.93 -1.57
C ASP A 22 -29.05 -3.42 -1.03
N VAL A 23 -28.07 -2.53 -1.06
CA VAL A 23 -26.70 -2.81 -0.61
C VAL A 23 -26.34 -1.92 0.57
N THR A 24 -25.81 -2.52 1.63
CA THR A 24 -25.27 -1.83 2.80
C THR A 24 -23.79 -2.18 2.97
N VAL A 25 -22.94 -1.18 3.15
CA VAL A 25 -21.51 -1.36 3.37
C VAL A 25 -21.17 -1.17 4.84
N THR A 26 -20.44 -2.13 5.43
CA THR A 26 -19.81 -2.01 6.74
C THR A 26 -18.30 -2.09 6.57
N ALA A 27 -17.59 -1.01 6.88
CA ALA A 27 -16.14 -0.97 6.79
C ALA A 27 -15.51 -1.11 8.18
N GLN A 28 -14.54 -2.00 8.32
CA GLN A 28 -13.74 -2.20 9.53
C GLN A 28 -12.26 -2.23 9.17
N ALA A 29 -11.41 -1.79 10.07
CA ALA A 29 -9.95 -1.79 9.90
C ALA A 29 -9.26 -2.17 11.21
N ALA A 30 -8.02 -2.64 11.09
CA ALA A 30 -7.09 -2.77 12.21
C ALA A 30 -6.71 -1.39 12.77
N SER A 31 -5.97 -1.35 13.88
CA SER A 31 -5.58 -0.10 14.53
C SER A 31 -4.54 0.70 13.75
N GLY A 32 -3.88 0.10 12.73
CA GLY A 32 -2.88 0.72 11.87
C GLY A 32 -2.50 -0.14 10.68
N GLU A 33 -1.78 0.45 9.73
CA GLU A 33 -1.36 -0.19 8.48
C GLU A 33 -0.30 -1.31 8.67
N SER A 34 0.22 -1.48 9.89
CA SER A 34 1.13 -2.58 10.27
C SER A 34 0.55 -3.53 11.32
N ASP A 35 -0.71 -3.35 11.71
CA ASP A 35 -1.38 -4.17 12.72
C ASP A 35 -1.96 -5.46 12.10
N VAL A 36 -1.07 -6.36 11.72
CA VAL A 36 -1.38 -7.67 11.13
C VAL A 36 -2.33 -8.49 12.01
N GLN A 37 -2.07 -8.54 13.32
CA GLN A 37 -2.86 -9.31 14.28
C GLN A 37 -4.26 -8.73 14.49
N GLY A 38 -4.36 -7.41 14.52
CA GLY A 38 -5.65 -6.71 14.58
C GLY A 38 -6.48 -6.99 13.34
N GLN A 39 -5.88 -7.01 12.15
CA GLN A 39 -6.58 -7.34 10.92
C GLN A 39 -7.11 -8.78 10.88
N GLU A 40 -6.31 -9.76 11.34
CA GLU A 40 -6.79 -11.14 11.48
C GLU A 40 -8.01 -11.23 12.41
N THR A 41 -7.98 -10.50 13.52
CA THR A 41 -9.09 -10.46 14.48
C THR A 41 -10.36 -9.87 13.84
N VAL A 42 -10.22 -8.76 13.13
CA VAL A 42 -11.31 -8.12 12.38
C VAL A 42 -11.87 -9.08 11.33
N MET A 43 -11.01 -9.69 10.52
CA MET A 43 -11.44 -10.61 9.47
C MET A 43 -12.19 -11.82 10.04
N LYS A 44 -11.72 -12.42 11.13
CA LYS A 44 -12.43 -13.51 11.83
C LYS A 44 -13.80 -13.08 12.35
N ALA A 45 -13.91 -11.85 12.89
CA ALA A 45 -15.18 -11.31 13.35
C ALA A 45 -16.16 -11.10 12.18
N MET A 46 -15.69 -10.53 11.06
CA MET A 46 -16.51 -10.34 9.87
C MET A 46 -16.95 -11.68 9.25
N SER A 47 -16.08 -12.67 9.16
CA SER A 47 -16.42 -14.02 8.65
C SER A 47 -17.41 -14.79 9.52
N ASN A 48 -17.62 -14.36 10.76
CA ASN A 48 -18.65 -14.89 11.67
C ASN A 48 -19.89 -14.00 11.75
N GLY A 49 -19.87 -12.83 11.11
CA GLY A 49 -21.01 -11.93 10.99
C GLY A 49 -21.99 -12.35 9.89
N ASP A 50 -23.05 -11.59 9.77
CA ASP A 50 -24.09 -11.79 8.76
C ASP A 50 -23.79 -10.86 7.56
N TYR A 51 -22.83 -11.25 6.76
CA TYR A 51 -22.41 -10.55 5.54
C TYR A 51 -22.60 -11.43 4.31
N ASP A 52 -23.21 -10.88 3.27
CA ASP A 52 -23.43 -11.56 1.99
C ASP A 52 -22.14 -11.62 1.14
N ALA A 53 -21.19 -10.72 1.36
CA ALA A 53 -19.88 -10.72 0.70
C ALA A 53 -18.85 -9.95 1.52
N ILE A 54 -17.56 -10.22 1.34
CA ILE A 54 -16.46 -9.51 1.99
C ILE A 54 -15.43 -9.08 0.94
N MET A 55 -15.11 -7.78 0.93
CA MET A 55 -13.97 -7.24 0.20
C MET A 55 -12.85 -6.92 1.19
N VAL A 56 -11.61 -7.32 0.91
CA VAL A 56 -10.50 -7.20 1.84
C VAL A 56 -9.20 -6.76 1.17
N ALA A 57 -8.40 -5.95 1.89
CA ALA A 57 -7.03 -5.59 1.54
C ALA A 57 -6.09 -6.15 2.62
N PRO A 58 -5.40 -7.27 2.39
CA PRO A 58 -4.45 -7.83 3.34
C PRO A 58 -3.28 -6.88 3.63
N ILE A 59 -2.84 -6.83 4.90
CA ILE A 59 -1.65 -6.05 5.31
C ILE A 59 -0.35 -6.74 4.85
N SER A 60 -0.37 -8.07 4.73
CA SER A 60 0.76 -8.86 4.25
C SER A 60 0.30 -9.99 3.35
N ASP A 61 1.25 -10.60 2.64
CA ASP A 61 1.00 -11.64 1.63
C ASP A 61 0.31 -12.90 2.15
N SER A 62 0.19 -13.10 3.46
CA SER A 62 -0.28 -14.36 4.02
C SER A 62 -1.02 -14.24 5.37
N ASN A 63 -1.21 -13.02 5.88
CA ASN A 63 -1.81 -12.87 7.21
C ASN A 63 -3.29 -13.23 7.26
N LEU A 64 -3.98 -13.22 6.13
CA LEU A 64 -5.40 -13.53 6.09
C LEU A 64 -5.72 -14.89 5.42
N THR A 65 -4.74 -15.65 4.94
CA THR A 65 -4.93 -16.92 4.22
C THR A 65 -5.97 -17.82 4.91
N ALA A 66 -5.72 -18.19 6.15
CA ALA A 66 -6.63 -19.10 6.88
C ALA A 66 -8.02 -18.49 7.14
N ALA A 67 -8.10 -17.17 7.33
CA ALA A 67 -9.38 -16.50 7.58
C ALA A 67 -10.21 -16.36 6.29
N ILE A 68 -9.54 -16.16 5.15
CA ILE A 68 -10.17 -16.13 3.82
C ILE A 68 -10.71 -17.53 3.48
N GLU A 69 -9.89 -18.58 3.61
CA GLU A 69 -10.29 -19.95 3.37
C GLU A 69 -11.51 -20.34 4.23
N ALA A 70 -11.50 -20.01 5.52
CA ALA A 70 -12.62 -20.28 6.42
C ALA A 70 -13.91 -19.51 6.04
N ALA A 71 -13.79 -18.30 5.48
CA ALA A 71 -14.95 -17.57 4.96
C ALA A 71 -15.49 -18.19 3.67
N GLN A 72 -14.62 -18.62 2.77
CA GLN A 72 -15.00 -19.34 1.55
C GLN A 72 -15.70 -20.68 1.85
N GLU A 73 -15.21 -21.44 2.84
CA GLU A 73 -15.86 -22.69 3.29
C GLU A 73 -17.29 -22.46 3.79
N LYS A 74 -17.59 -21.25 4.31
CA LYS A 74 -18.95 -20.84 4.70
C LYS A 74 -19.80 -20.36 3.50
N GLY A 75 -19.22 -20.32 2.31
CA GLY A 75 -19.90 -19.85 1.11
C GLY A 75 -19.97 -18.34 0.98
N ILE A 76 -19.17 -17.56 1.73
CA ILE A 76 -19.13 -16.10 1.62
C ILE A 76 -18.29 -15.70 0.40
N PRO A 77 -18.88 -15.05 -0.63
CA PRO A 77 -18.13 -14.51 -1.75
C PRO A 77 -17.12 -13.47 -1.29
N MET A 78 -15.91 -13.52 -1.87
CA MET A 78 -14.84 -12.61 -1.47
C MET A 78 -14.14 -11.99 -2.67
N SER A 79 -13.56 -10.81 -2.46
CA SER A 79 -12.68 -10.13 -3.42
C SER A 79 -11.59 -9.36 -2.70
N TYR A 80 -10.49 -9.09 -3.42
CA TYR A 80 -9.46 -8.17 -2.96
C TYR A 80 -9.69 -6.75 -3.46
N CYS A 81 -9.23 -5.79 -2.64
CA CYS A 81 -8.97 -4.43 -3.08
C CYS A 81 -7.55 -4.03 -2.66
N ASN A 82 -6.85 -3.26 -3.50
CA ASN A 82 -5.49 -2.76 -3.34
C ASN A 82 -4.39 -3.84 -3.24
N ASP A 83 -4.42 -4.72 -2.24
CA ASP A 83 -3.44 -5.77 -1.99
C ASP A 83 -4.08 -7.16 -2.00
N LYS A 84 -3.25 -8.21 -2.18
CA LYS A 84 -3.68 -9.61 -2.27
C LYS A 84 -2.96 -10.48 -1.24
N ASP A 85 -3.61 -11.54 -0.80
CA ASP A 85 -2.94 -12.67 -0.16
C ASP A 85 -2.33 -13.57 -1.25
N ALA A 86 -1.07 -13.95 -1.11
CA ALA A 86 -0.34 -14.70 -2.14
C ALA A 86 -0.79 -16.17 -2.25
N ASN A 87 -1.49 -16.69 -1.25
CA ASN A 87 -1.87 -18.09 -1.15
C ASN A 87 -3.31 -18.37 -1.61
N VAL A 88 -4.14 -17.34 -1.75
CA VAL A 88 -5.55 -17.50 -2.13
C VAL A 88 -5.86 -16.63 -3.34
N ASP A 89 -6.37 -17.25 -4.40
CA ASP A 89 -6.80 -16.53 -5.60
C ASP A 89 -8.25 -16.07 -5.47
N LEU A 90 -8.47 -14.76 -5.57
CA LEU A 90 -9.79 -14.11 -5.53
C LEU A 90 -9.89 -13.06 -6.64
N PRO A 91 -11.11 -12.75 -7.11
CA PRO A 91 -11.34 -11.55 -7.92
C PRO A 91 -10.75 -10.31 -7.23
N SER A 92 -10.12 -9.42 -7.99
CA SER A 92 -9.42 -8.29 -7.41
C SER A 92 -9.58 -7.00 -8.21
N VAL A 93 -9.69 -5.88 -7.48
CA VAL A 93 -9.58 -4.53 -8.02
C VAL A 93 -8.38 -3.88 -7.32
N VAL A 94 -7.26 -3.80 -8.02
CA VAL A 94 -5.98 -3.36 -7.47
C VAL A 94 -5.35 -2.28 -8.34
N ALA A 95 -4.50 -1.44 -7.74
CA ALA A 95 -3.68 -0.51 -8.50
C ALA A 95 -2.55 -1.26 -9.23
N ASP A 96 -2.16 -0.78 -10.41
CA ASP A 96 -0.92 -1.23 -11.03
C ASP A 96 0.26 -0.58 -10.31
N HIS A 97 0.85 -1.33 -9.37
CA HIS A 97 1.97 -0.84 -8.56
C HIS A 97 3.23 -0.61 -9.37
N LYS A 98 3.42 -1.36 -10.46
CA LYS A 98 4.54 -1.19 -11.39
C LYS A 98 4.41 0.13 -12.12
N ASP A 99 3.30 0.36 -12.81
CA ASP A 99 3.03 1.60 -13.55
C ASP A 99 3.17 2.83 -12.64
N THR A 100 2.61 2.75 -11.44
CA THR A 100 2.68 3.85 -10.45
C THR A 100 4.12 4.16 -10.05
N ALA A 101 4.94 3.13 -9.82
CA ALA A 101 6.34 3.29 -9.44
C ALA A 101 7.20 3.84 -10.59
N GLU A 102 6.98 3.36 -11.82
CA GLU A 102 7.67 3.84 -13.01
C GLU A 102 7.33 5.31 -13.31
N LEU A 103 6.07 5.71 -13.18
CA LEU A 103 5.64 7.10 -13.31
C LEU A 103 6.30 8.00 -12.27
N ALA A 104 6.38 7.55 -11.01
CA ALA A 104 7.07 8.28 -9.94
C ALA A 104 8.57 8.42 -10.24
N ALA A 105 9.23 7.35 -10.69
CA ALA A 105 10.63 7.35 -11.06
C ALA A 105 10.92 8.34 -12.19
N LYS A 106 10.12 8.29 -13.25
CA LYS A 106 10.22 9.23 -14.37
C LYS A 106 10.05 10.67 -13.91
N TRP A 107 9.02 10.95 -13.13
CA TRP A 107 8.76 12.30 -12.64
C TRP A 107 9.89 12.83 -11.75
N ILE A 108 10.43 12.00 -10.84
CA ILE A 108 11.55 12.38 -9.99
C ILE A 108 12.80 12.64 -10.82
N ALA A 109 13.13 11.75 -11.77
CA ALA A 109 14.29 11.92 -12.63
C ALA A 109 14.23 13.25 -13.41
N GLU A 110 13.10 13.55 -14.05
CA GLU A 110 12.89 14.82 -14.76
C GLU A 110 13.07 16.04 -13.83
N LYS A 111 12.57 15.98 -12.59
CA LYS A 111 12.64 17.09 -11.62
C LYS A 111 14.05 17.35 -11.11
N ILE A 112 14.89 16.33 -10.97
CA ILE A 112 16.28 16.49 -10.51
C ILE A 112 17.29 16.68 -11.64
N GLY A 113 16.85 16.71 -12.90
CA GLY A 113 17.69 16.90 -14.08
C GLY A 113 18.43 15.65 -14.53
N GLU A 114 17.85 14.47 -14.31
CA GLU A 114 18.32 13.14 -14.72
C GLU A 114 19.71 12.76 -14.18
N GLU A 115 20.14 13.41 -13.10
CA GLU A 115 21.43 13.13 -12.45
C GLU A 115 21.37 13.37 -10.93
N GLY A 116 22.18 12.62 -10.18
CA GLY A 116 22.39 12.80 -8.74
C GLY A 116 21.92 11.62 -7.91
N GLN A 117 21.66 11.85 -6.64
CA GLN A 117 21.31 10.81 -5.69
C GLN A 117 19.84 10.84 -5.31
N VAL A 118 19.24 9.66 -5.22
CA VAL A 118 17.88 9.47 -4.72
C VAL A 118 17.85 8.39 -3.64
N ALA A 119 16.84 8.43 -2.78
CA ALA A 119 16.62 7.39 -1.77
C ALA A 119 15.18 6.91 -1.78
N VAL A 120 14.92 5.74 -1.20
CA VAL A 120 13.60 5.12 -1.10
C VAL A 120 13.26 4.85 0.36
N VAL A 121 12.07 5.31 0.78
CA VAL A 121 11.44 4.98 2.06
C VAL A 121 10.34 3.97 1.80
N GLN A 122 10.55 2.75 2.27
CA GLN A 122 9.76 1.57 1.92
C GLN A 122 8.66 1.31 2.93
N GLY A 123 7.57 0.70 2.46
CA GLY A 123 6.52 0.17 3.31
C GLY A 123 6.92 -1.11 4.04
N LEU A 124 5.91 -1.87 4.49
CA LEU A 124 6.12 -3.13 5.19
C LEU A 124 6.70 -4.19 4.23
N PRO A 125 7.84 -4.83 4.53
CA PRO A 125 8.50 -5.77 3.61
C PRO A 125 7.66 -7.00 3.24
N THR A 126 6.72 -7.39 4.11
CA THR A 126 5.80 -8.52 3.89
C THR A 126 4.57 -8.16 3.06
N ALA A 127 4.44 -6.91 2.61
CA ALA A 127 3.37 -6.46 1.72
C ALA A 127 3.87 -6.44 0.26
N GLU A 128 3.13 -7.07 -0.65
CA GLU A 128 3.46 -7.10 -2.08
C GLU A 128 3.59 -5.68 -2.65
N ALA A 129 2.65 -4.79 -2.30
CA ALA A 129 2.68 -3.40 -2.74
C ALA A 129 3.99 -2.67 -2.38
N ALA A 130 4.55 -2.91 -1.18
CA ALA A 130 5.81 -2.28 -0.78
C ALA A 130 6.96 -2.74 -1.66
N ARG A 131 7.03 -4.05 -1.92
CA ARG A 131 8.09 -4.63 -2.77
C ARG A 131 7.95 -4.15 -4.21
N LEU A 132 6.78 -4.29 -4.82
CA LEU A 132 6.57 -3.87 -6.21
C LEU A 132 6.82 -2.38 -6.41
N ARG A 133 6.34 -1.51 -5.53
CA ARG A 133 6.59 -0.06 -5.62
C ARG A 133 8.07 0.27 -5.49
N THR A 134 8.80 -0.45 -4.63
CA THR A 134 10.24 -0.25 -4.46
C THR A 134 11.03 -0.80 -5.64
N ASP A 135 10.86 -2.08 -5.93
CA ASP A 135 11.67 -2.78 -6.93
C ASP A 135 11.47 -2.17 -8.31
N CYS A 136 10.22 -1.94 -8.73
CA CYS A 136 9.94 -1.32 -10.02
C CYS A 136 10.47 0.13 -10.12
N PHE A 137 10.43 0.90 -9.01
CA PHE A 137 11.05 2.23 -9.00
C PHE A 137 12.56 2.15 -9.20
N VAL A 138 13.24 1.28 -8.45
CA VAL A 138 14.71 1.12 -8.51
C VAL A 138 15.14 0.57 -9.86
N ASP A 139 14.46 -0.45 -10.36
CA ASP A 139 14.77 -1.07 -11.65
C ASP A 139 14.56 -0.06 -12.78
N TYR A 140 13.48 0.71 -12.77
CA TYR A 140 13.22 1.73 -13.78
C TYR A 140 14.27 2.85 -13.75
N MET A 141 14.62 3.35 -12.54
CA MET A 141 15.71 4.33 -12.38
C MET A 141 17.02 3.81 -12.96
N THR A 142 17.40 2.61 -12.57
CA THR A 142 18.68 2.00 -12.98
C THR A 142 18.74 1.77 -14.50
N ALA A 143 17.63 1.34 -15.10
CA ALA A 143 17.58 1.04 -16.52
C ALA A 143 17.53 2.29 -17.42
N ASN A 144 16.88 3.36 -16.98
CA ASN A 144 16.58 4.51 -17.83
C ASN A 144 17.42 5.77 -17.49
N TYR A 145 17.94 5.87 -16.27
CA TYR A 145 18.65 7.05 -15.78
C TYR A 145 20.01 6.69 -15.15
N PRO A 146 21.01 6.29 -15.95
CA PRO A 146 22.28 5.77 -15.44
C PRO A 146 23.12 6.77 -14.64
N ASN A 147 22.79 8.06 -14.67
CA ASN A 147 23.45 9.11 -13.88
C ASN A 147 22.74 9.36 -12.54
N ILE A 148 21.67 8.63 -12.24
CA ILE A 148 20.98 8.67 -10.96
C ILE A 148 21.37 7.45 -10.14
N GLU A 149 21.89 7.69 -8.94
CA GLU A 149 22.24 6.63 -7.99
C GLU A 149 21.18 6.50 -6.89
N VAL A 150 20.67 5.27 -6.66
CA VAL A 150 19.83 4.97 -5.51
C VAL A 150 20.71 4.65 -4.32
N VAL A 151 20.97 5.63 -3.46
CA VAL A 151 21.96 5.55 -2.37
C VAL A 151 21.45 4.91 -1.09
N ALA A 152 20.13 4.83 -0.91
CA ALA A 152 19.53 4.21 0.28
C ALA A 152 18.14 3.68 -0.01
N GLN A 153 17.82 2.55 0.64
CA GLN A 153 16.50 1.94 0.67
C GLN A 153 16.26 1.49 2.11
N GLN A 154 15.27 2.07 2.80
CA GLN A 154 15.01 1.77 4.21
C GLN A 154 13.51 1.65 4.51
N ASN A 155 13.16 0.68 5.35
CA ASN A 155 11.77 0.42 5.74
C ASN A 155 11.29 1.43 6.79
N ALA A 156 10.05 1.88 6.61
CA ALA A 156 9.32 2.69 7.58
C ALA A 156 7.93 2.11 7.89
N ASP A 157 7.64 0.90 7.38
CA ASP A 157 6.49 0.05 7.75
C ASP A 157 5.13 0.78 7.65
N TRP A 158 4.95 1.64 6.63
CA TRP A 158 3.78 2.50 6.41
C TRP A 158 3.58 3.60 7.47
N ASP A 159 4.51 3.74 8.42
CA ASP A 159 4.39 4.66 9.57
C ASP A 159 5.04 6.02 9.28
N ARG A 160 4.30 7.10 9.56
CA ARG A 160 4.74 8.48 9.34
C ARG A 160 5.94 8.87 10.20
N THR A 161 5.92 8.49 11.48
CA THR A 161 6.98 8.85 12.43
C THR A 161 8.27 8.11 12.10
N LYS A 162 8.17 6.81 11.82
CA LYS A 162 9.32 6.02 11.33
C LYS A 162 9.88 6.60 10.04
N ALA A 163 9.02 6.98 9.10
CA ALA A 163 9.47 7.58 7.83
C ALA A 163 10.24 8.89 8.03
N LYS A 164 9.83 9.72 8.98
CA LYS A 164 10.57 10.91 9.38
C LYS A 164 11.96 10.56 9.92
N ASP A 165 12.04 9.60 10.85
CA ASP A 165 13.30 9.19 11.47
C ASP A 165 14.25 8.56 10.44
N VAL A 166 13.72 7.71 9.57
CA VAL A 166 14.43 7.09 8.44
C VAL A 166 14.95 8.16 7.49
N ALA A 167 14.09 9.08 7.03
CA ALA A 167 14.51 10.17 6.13
C ALA A 167 15.57 11.05 6.76
N THR A 168 15.45 11.38 8.05
CA THR A 168 16.47 12.13 8.78
C THR A 168 17.82 11.42 8.77
N THR A 169 17.80 10.10 8.95
CA THR A 169 19.01 9.27 8.93
C THR A 169 19.63 9.21 7.54
N ILE A 170 18.80 9.02 6.50
CA ILE A 170 19.24 9.01 5.10
C ILE A 170 19.91 10.31 4.73
N LEU A 171 19.27 11.47 5.03
CA LEU A 171 19.78 12.80 4.69
C LEU A 171 21.08 13.14 5.42
N LYS A 172 21.26 12.66 6.66
CA LYS A 172 22.52 12.84 7.40
C LYS A 172 23.66 12.02 6.80
N ALA A 173 23.37 10.79 6.35
CA ALA A 173 24.35 9.91 5.76
C ALA A 173 24.68 10.26 4.30
N ASN A 174 23.72 10.86 3.58
CA ASN A 174 23.82 11.16 2.15
C ASN A 174 23.36 12.62 1.93
N PRO A 175 24.21 13.62 2.22
CA PRO A 175 23.84 15.05 2.16
C PRO A 175 23.51 15.53 0.74
N ASP A 176 23.94 14.80 -0.29
CA ASP A 176 23.73 15.14 -1.71
C ASP A 176 22.46 14.51 -2.31
N VAL A 177 21.62 13.85 -1.50
CA VAL A 177 20.33 13.30 -1.95
C VAL A 177 19.43 14.44 -2.44
N LYS A 178 19.06 14.37 -3.72
CA LYS A 178 18.19 15.36 -4.39
C LYS A 178 16.70 15.07 -4.22
N ALA A 179 16.32 13.78 -4.06
CA ALA A 179 14.93 13.38 -3.87
C ALA A 179 14.80 12.09 -3.05
N ILE A 180 13.66 11.94 -2.37
CA ILE A 180 13.29 10.72 -1.64
C ILE A 180 11.93 10.27 -2.17
N TYR A 181 11.86 9.04 -2.67
CA TYR A 181 10.61 8.35 -2.99
C TYR A 181 10.09 7.63 -1.75
N ALA A 182 8.82 7.82 -1.41
CA ALA A 182 8.15 7.07 -0.35
C ALA A 182 7.01 6.24 -0.95
N ASN A 183 6.87 4.99 -0.53
CA ASN A 183 5.90 4.06 -1.12
C ASN A 183 4.43 4.46 -0.90
N ASN A 184 4.11 5.35 0.05
CA ASN A 184 2.77 5.91 0.24
C ASN A 184 2.79 7.34 0.78
N ASP A 185 1.61 8.00 0.75
CA ASP A 185 1.44 9.38 1.20
C ASP A 185 1.70 9.55 2.70
N THR A 186 1.32 8.58 3.52
CA THR A 186 1.54 8.61 4.98
C THR A 186 3.03 8.76 5.29
N MET A 187 3.87 7.95 4.65
CA MET A 187 5.33 8.04 4.81
C MET A 187 5.90 9.29 4.13
N ALA A 188 5.39 9.69 2.96
CA ALA A 188 5.81 10.91 2.29
C ALA A 188 5.61 12.15 3.18
N MET A 189 4.52 12.22 3.94
CA MET A 189 4.30 13.28 4.94
C MET A 189 5.34 13.25 6.06
N GLY A 190 5.81 12.07 6.48
CA GLY A 190 6.93 11.92 7.41
C GLY A 190 8.25 12.42 6.83
N VAL A 191 8.55 12.03 5.59
CA VAL A 191 9.73 12.53 4.85
C VAL A 191 9.72 14.07 4.75
N LEU A 192 8.58 14.67 4.43
CA LEU A 192 8.43 16.14 4.37
C LEU A 192 8.72 16.81 5.72
N GLU A 193 8.47 16.17 6.84
CA GLU A 193 8.84 16.68 8.16
C GLU A 193 10.34 16.63 8.44
N ALA A 194 11.06 15.69 7.82
CA ALA A 194 12.50 15.55 7.97
C ALA A 194 13.29 16.57 7.13
N VAL A 195 12.71 17.07 6.03
CA VAL A 195 13.39 18.03 5.12
C VAL A 195 13.07 19.50 5.42
N LYS A 196 12.20 19.75 6.41
CA LYS A 196 11.89 21.12 6.91
C LYS A 196 12.81 21.53 8.04
#